data_6275ba5db596c281cfaba9a43dc79aa6
#
_entry.id   6275ba5db596c281cfaba9a43dc79aa6
#
_cell.length_a   1.000
_cell.length_b   1.000
_cell.length_c   1.000
_cell.angle_alpha   90.00
_cell.angle_beta   90.00
_cell.angle_gamma   90.00
#
_symmetry.space_group_name_H-M   'P 1'
#
loop_
_entity.id
_entity.type
_entity.pdbx_description
1 polymer ?
#
loop_
_entity_poly.entity_id
_entity_poly.type
_entity_poly.pdbx_seq_one_letter_code
_entity_poly.pdbx_strand_id
1 'polypeptide(L)'
;MGTNYTYKEVAYLLGCYIATADNELNEFEVDILDGYLPLESDSIIYKHRQEIFSDDPDRIKPEFLLQYLRTHNYSAEQKVEILTFIAKTAFGDDYVSPAEKDLIDKVQSALNYSSRDTSVQRKNC
;
A
#
# COMPACT_ATOMS: atom_id res chain seq x y z
N MET A 1 21.85 3.10 4.67
CA MET A 1 21.23 3.70 4.03
C MET A 1 19.98 3.19 3.66
N GLY A 2 19.01 3.63 3.78
CA GLY A 2 17.75 3.09 3.46
C GLY A 2 17.48 3.11 1.98
N THR A 3 16.55 2.29 1.57
CA THR A 3 16.10 2.30 0.20
C THR A 3 15.01 3.35 0.07
N ASN A 4 15.09 4.12 -0.99
CA ASN A 4 14.05 5.08 -1.28
C ASN A 4 13.05 4.48 -2.24
N TYR A 5 11.78 4.51 -1.85
CA TYR A 5 10.71 4.01 -2.69
C TYR A 5 9.87 5.18 -3.15
N THR A 6 9.37 5.10 -4.38
CA THR A 6 8.40 6.08 -4.83
C THR A 6 7.06 5.80 -4.16
N TYR A 7 6.17 6.80 -4.17
CA TYR A 7 4.85 6.58 -3.58
C TYR A 7 4.10 5.46 -4.31
N LYS A 8 4.32 5.31 -5.60
CA LYS A 8 3.69 4.24 -6.34
C LYS A 8 4.22 2.87 -5.92
N GLU A 9 5.52 2.79 -5.64
CA GLU A 9 6.11 1.52 -5.19
C GLU A 9 5.57 1.12 -3.84
N VAL A 10 5.48 2.07 -2.91
CA VAL A 10 4.92 1.79 -1.59
C VAL A 10 3.45 1.37 -1.70
N ALA A 11 2.69 2.09 -2.51
CA ALA A 11 1.28 1.76 -2.72
C ALA A 11 1.13 0.37 -3.34
N TYR A 12 1.98 0.06 -4.32
CA TYR A 12 1.94 -1.24 -4.98
C TYR A 12 2.18 -2.38 -3.98
N LEU A 13 3.18 -2.22 -3.11
CA LEU A 13 3.49 -3.26 -2.14
C LEU A 13 2.37 -3.41 -1.11
N LEU A 14 1.76 -2.29 -0.69
CA LEU A 14 0.59 -2.36 0.17
C LEU A 14 -0.58 -3.04 -0.55
N GLY A 15 -0.71 -2.79 -1.83
CA GLY A 15 -1.72 -3.49 -2.64
C GLY A 15 -1.50 -4.98 -2.66
N CYS A 16 -0.24 -5.42 -2.68
CA CYS A 16 0.07 -6.84 -2.59
C CYS A 16 -0.44 -7.44 -1.29
N TYR A 17 -0.31 -6.70 -0.19
CA TYR A 17 -0.84 -7.17 1.08
C TYR A 17 -2.36 -7.19 1.09
N ILE A 18 -3.00 -6.22 0.44
CA ILE A 18 -4.44 -6.23 0.29
C ILE A 18 -4.88 -7.48 -0.47
N ALA A 19 -4.17 -7.79 -1.55
CA ALA A 19 -4.53 -8.92 -2.40
C ALA A 19 -4.38 -10.26 -1.68
N THR A 20 -3.51 -10.34 -0.69
CA THR A 20 -3.27 -11.58 0.03
C THR A 20 -3.88 -11.60 1.43
N ALA A 21 -4.59 -10.54 1.82
CA ALA A 21 -5.04 -10.40 3.20
C ALA A 21 -6.00 -11.48 3.65
N ASP A 22 -6.78 -12.03 2.73
CA ASP A 22 -7.73 -13.08 3.05
C ASP A 22 -7.22 -14.46 2.65
N ASN A 23 -5.93 -14.57 2.40
CA ASN A 23 -5.26 -15.80 1.99
C ASN A 23 -5.68 -16.32 0.62
N GLU A 24 -6.29 -15.45 -0.17
CA GLU A 24 -6.67 -15.81 -1.54
C GLU A 24 -6.17 -14.75 -2.49
N LEU A 25 -5.35 -15.15 -3.43
CA LEU A 25 -4.85 -14.24 -4.44
C LEU A 25 -5.64 -14.47 -5.70
N ASN A 26 -6.45 -13.50 -6.11
CA ASN A 26 -7.25 -13.69 -7.31
C ASN A 26 -6.69 -12.89 -8.47
N GLU A 27 -7.04 -13.33 -9.66
CA GLU A 27 -6.48 -12.77 -10.87
C GLU A 27 -6.86 -11.31 -11.10
N PHE A 28 -8.05 -10.92 -10.66
CA PHE A 28 -8.48 -9.53 -10.82
C PHE A 28 -7.59 -8.60 -10.02
N GLU A 29 -7.24 -9.03 -8.81
CA GLU A 29 -6.38 -8.21 -7.97
C GLU A 29 -4.97 -8.11 -8.54
N VAL A 30 -4.46 -9.21 -9.06
CA VAL A 30 -3.14 -9.21 -9.69
C VAL A 30 -3.14 -8.30 -10.91
N ASP A 31 -4.19 -8.34 -11.71
CA ASP A 31 -4.28 -7.49 -12.89
C ASP A 31 -4.30 -6.01 -12.52
N ILE A 32 -4.99 -5.66 -11.44
CA ILE A 32 -5.02 -4.28 -10.97
C ILE A 32 -3.62 -3.84 -10.54
N LEU A 33 -2.93 -4.71 -9.82
CA LEU A 33 -1.56 -4.41 -9.38
C LEU A 33 -0.65 -4.19 -10.57
N ASP A 34 -0.67 -5.10 -11.52
CA ASP A 34 0.21 -5.03 -12.67
C ASP A 34 -0.10 -3.84 -13.57
N GLY A 35 -1.37 -3.45 -13.63
CA GLY A 35 -1.75 -2.29 -14.40
C GLY A 35 -1.33 -0.98 -13.74
N TYR A 36 -1.24 -0.97 -12.43
CA TYR A 36 -0.85 0.23 -11.70
C TYR A 36 0.66 0.49 -11.81
N LEU A 37 1.46 -0.54 -11.66
CA LEU A 37 2.91 -0.40 -11.70
C LEU A 37 3.52 -1.63 -12.35
N PRO A 38 3.73 -1.60 -13.66
CA PRO A 38 4.37 -2.73 -14.34
C PRO A 38 5.78 -2.91 -13.83
N LEU A 39 6.15 -4.14 -13.52
CA LEU A 39 7.46 -4.42 -12.93
C LEU A 39 8.29 -5.28 -13.86
N GLU A 40 9.59 -5.03 -13.83
CA GLU A 40 10.53 -5.90 -14.49
C GLU A 40 10.95 -7.00 -13.53
N SER A 41 11.21 -8.17 -14.04
CA SER A 41 11.45 -9.34 -13.20
C SER A 41 12.73 -9.23 -12.36
N ASP A 42 13.62 -8.32 -12.69
CA ASP A 42 14.84 -8.14 -11.92
C ASP A 42 14.76 -6.95 -10.96
N SER A 43 13.61 -6.31 -10.81
CA SER A 43 13.51 -5.16 -9.93
C SER A 43 13.39 -5.62 -8.48
N ILE A 44 13.82 -4.75 -7.57
CA ILE A 44 13.69 -5.03 -6.14
C ILE A 44 12.22 -5.09 -5.73
N ILE A 45 11.37 -4.31 -6.39
CA ILE A 45 9.94 -4.32 -6.07
C ILE A 45 9.31 -5.65 -6.48
N TYR A 46 9.72 -6.20 -7.62
CA TYR A 46 9.24 -7.50 -8.04
C TYR A 46 9.65 -8.58 -7.02
N LYS A 47 10.88 -8.49 -6.54
CA LYS A 47 11.35 -9.42 -5.51
C LYS A 47 10.50 -9.32 -4.25
N HIS A 48 10.23 -8.10 -3.79
CA HIS A 48 9.38 -7.90 -2.62
C HIS A 48 7.99 -8.47 -2.85
N ARG A 49 7.44 -8.26 -4.03
CA ARG A 49 6.13 -8.79 -4.38
C ARG A 49 6.09 -10.30 -4.25
N GLN A 50 7.12 -10.97 -4.80
CA GLN A 50 7.16 -12.43 -4.75
C GLN A 50 7.27 -12.93 -3.32
N GLU A 51 8.02 -12.22 -2.50
CA GLU A 51 8.16 -12.57 -1.10
C GLU A 51 6.84 -12.42 -0.35
N ILE A 52 6.09 -11.37 -0.64
CA ILE A 52 4.79 -11.16 -0.02
C ILE A 52 3.83 -12.27 -0.45
N PHE A 53 3.80 -12.57 -1.74
CA PHE A 53 2.87 -13.57 -2.26
C PHE A 53 3.17 -14.97 -1.74
N SER A 54 4.45 -15.26 -1.44
CA SER A 54 4.85 -16.57 -0.94
C SER A 54 4.93 -16.63 0.59
N ASP A 55 4.54 -15.54 1.25
CA ASP A 55 4.58 -15.46 2.72
C ASP A 55 5.98 -15.71 3.28
N ASP A 56 6.98 -15.19 2.59
CA ASP A 56 8.37 -15.35 2.98
C ASP A 56 8.62 -14.64 4.31
N PRO A 57 9.28 -15.29 5.28
CA PRO A 57 9.56 -14.62 6.57
C PRO A 57 10.42 -13.38 6.44
N ASP A 58 11.22 -13.28 5.39
CA ASP A 58 12.08 -12.12 5.18
C ASP A 58 11.42 -11.01 4.36
N ARG A 59 10.14 -11.16 4.03
CA ARG A 59 9.46 -10.17 3.20
C ARG A 59 9.41 -8.82 3.90
N ILE A 60 9.32 -7.76 3.10
CA ILE A 60 9.12 -6.41 3.63
C ILE A 60 7.78 -6.39 4.36
N LYS A 61 7.74 -5.80 5.54
CA LYS A 61 6.56 -5.89 6.39
C LYS A 61 5.59 -4.73 6.13
N PRO A 62 4.29 -4.95 6.33
CA PRO A 62 3.34 -3.85 6.15
C PRO A 62 3.60 -2.70 7.11
N GLU A 63 4.07 -2.98 8.31
CA GLU A 63 4.39 -1.92 9.27
C GLU A 63 5.45 -0.98 8.73
N PHE A 64 6.44 -1.52 8.04
CA PHE A 64 7.49 -0.69 7.44
C PHE A 64 6.89 0.22 6.37
N LEU A 65 6.01 -0.34 5.54
CA LEU A 65 5.39 0.44 4.47
C LEU A 65 4.48 1.52 5.03
N LEU A 66 3.75 1.20 6.09
CA LEU A 66 2.88 2.19 6.72
C LEU A 66 3.69 3.30 7.38
N GLN A 67 4.81 2.94 7.99
CA GLN A 67 5.69 3.93 8.59
C GLN A 67 6.27 4.84 7.51
N TYR A 68 6.58 4.28 6.36
CA TYR A 68 7.08 5.05 5.23
C TYR A 68 6.05 6.11 4.83
N LEU A 69 4.77 5.73 4.80
CA LEU A 69 3.72 6.68 4.48
C LEU A 69 3.61 7.79 5.52
N ARG A 70 3.81 7.45 6.78
CA ARG A 70 3.73 8.45 7.85
C ARG A 70 4.84 9.46 7.81
N THR A 71 6.02 9.04 7.37
CA THR A 71 7.21 9.85 7.48
C THR A 71 7.54 10.64 6.22
N HIS A 72 6.77 10.43 5.16
CA HIS A 72 6.99 11.15 3.92
C HIS A 72 5.80 12.05 3.63
N ASN A 73 6.07 13.21 3.07
CA ASN A 73 5.01 14.14 2.72
C ASN A 73 4.57 13.91 1.30
N TYR A 74 3.31 13.61 1.13
CA TYR A 74 2.74 13.39 -0.19
C TYR A 74 1.75 14.50 -0.51
N SER A 75 1.63 14.86 -1.77
CA SER A 75 0.64 15.82 -2.19
C SER A 75 -0.76 15.25 -2.01
N ALA A 76 -1.77 16.13 -2.01
CA ALA A 76 -3.15 15.67 -1.92
C ALA A 76 -3.48 14.72 -3.07
N GLU A 77 -2.97 15.02 -4.26
CA GLU A 77 -3.20 14.16 -5.42
C GLU A 77 -2.58 12.79 -5.24
N GLN A 78 -1.37 12.73 -4.71
CA GLN A 78 -0.71 11.46 -4.47
C GLN A 78 -1.45 10.64 -3.43
N LYS A 79 -1.94 11.27 -2.37
CA LYS A 79 -2.72 10.56 -1.35
C LYS A 79 -4.01 9.98 -1.93
N VAL A 80 -4.70 10.75 -2.75
CA VAL A 80 -5.91 10.28 -3.39
C VAL A 80 -5.60 9.11 -4.32
N GLU A 81 -4.52 9.21 -5.05
CA GLU A 81 -4.12 8.13 -5.95
C GLU A 81 -3.84 6.85 -5.19
N ILE A 82 -3.10 6.94 -4.07
CA ILE A 82 -2.77 5.78 -3.26
C ILE A 82 -4.05 5.13 -2.73
N LEU A 83 -4.94 5.93 -2.14
CA LEU A 83 -6.16 5.39 -1.57
C LEU A 83 -7.08 4.81 -2.64
N THR A 84 -7.14 5.44 -3.79
CA THR A 84 -7.96 4.94 -4.89
C THR A 84 -7.44 3.60 -5.37
N PHE A 85 -6.13 3.48 -5.53
CA PHE A 85 -5.53 2.23 -5.97
C PHE A 85 -5.76 1.11 -4.94
N ILE A 86 -5.55 1.41 -3.66
CA ILE A 86 -5.72 0.42 -2.59
C ILE A 86 -7.18 -0.04 -2.54
N ALA A 87 -8.13 0.89 -2.61
CA ALA A 87 -9.54 0.55 -2.59
C ALA A 87 -9.93 -0.28 -3.80
N LYS A 88 -9.41 0.09 -4.97
CA LYS A 88 -9.72 -0.61 -6.20
C LYS A 88 -9.21 -2.06 -6.13
N THR A 89 -8.03 -2.26 -5.55
CA THR A 89 -7.49 -3.59 -5.37
C THR A 89 -8.37 -4.41 -4.44
N ALA A 90 -8.80 -3.81 -3.34
CA ALA A 90 -9.62 -4.51 -2.36
C ALA A 90 -11.00 -4.89 -2.92
N PHE A 91 -11.55 -4.05 -3.80
CA PHE A 91 -12.87 -4.31 -4.35
C PHE A 91 -12.84 -5.12 -5.65
N GLY A 92 -11.68 -5.66 -5.99
CA GLY A 92 -11.54 -6.36 -7.27
C GLY A 92 -12.46 -7.54 -7.43
N ASP A 93 -12.89 -8.16 -6.32
CA ASP A 93 -13.76 -9.32 -6.38
C ASP A 93 -15.13 -9.05 -5.73
N ASP A 94 -15.51 -7.79 -5.60
CA ASP A 94 -16.80 -7.38 -5.04
C ASP A 94 -16.99 -7.72 -3.56
N TYR A 95 -15.94 -8.13 -2.89
CA TYR A 95 -16.02 -8.42 -1.47
C TYR A 95 -14.77 -7.92 -0.78
N VAL A 96 -14.95 -7.14 0.27
CA VAL A 96 -13.82 -6.66 1.07
C VAL A 96 -13.85 -7.39 2.40
N SER A 97 -12.86 -8.23 2.62
CA SER A 97 -12.77 -8.99 3.87
C SER A 97 -12.43 -8.05 5.03
N PRO A 98 -12.68 -8.48 6.28
CA PRO A 98 -12.27 -7.67 7.43
C PRO A 98 -10.78 -7.38 7.46
N ALA A 99 -9.95 -8.32 7.02
CA ALA A 99 -8.51 -8.11 6.99
C ALA A 99 -8.13 -7.04 5.98
N GLU A 100 -8.77 -7.04 4.81
CA GLU A 100 -8.54 -6.02 3.81
C GLU A 100 -8.98 -4.66 4.30
N LYS A 101 -10.14 -4.60 4.93
CA LYS A 101 -10.65 -3.35 5.46
C LYS A 101 -9.74 -2.79 6.53
N ASP A 102 -9.23 -3.65 7.40
CA ASP A 102 -8.31 -3.23 8.45
C ASP A 102 -7.06 -2.58 7.85
N LEU A 103 -6.52 -3.19 6.79
CA LEU A 103 -5.33 -2.64 6.16
C LEU A 103 -5.64 -1.33 5.44
N ILE A 104 -6.79 -1.23 4.79
CA ILE A 104 -7.20 0.03 4.17
C ILE A 104 -7.28 1.14 5.22
N ASP A 105 -7.87 0.83 6.37
CA ASP A 105 -7.99 1.80 7.45
C ASP A 105 -6.62 2.25 7.95
N LYS A 106 -5.67 1.31 8.02
CA LYS A 106 -4.32 1.64 8.45
C LYS A 106 -3.61 2.52 7.43
N VAL A 107 -3.79 2.25 6.14
CA VAL A 107 -3.22 3.10 5.09
C VAL A 107 -3.81 4.50 5.18
N GLN A 108 -5.12 4.58 5.32
CA GLN A 108 -5.78 5.87 5.42
C GLN A 108 -5.30 6.66 6.64
N SER A 109 -5.15 5.98 7.77
CA SER A 109 -4.64 6.60 8.98
C SER A 109 -3.21 7.08 8.81
N ALA A 110 -2.37 6.29 8.14
CA ALA A 110 -0.99 6.67 7.91
C ALA A 110 -0.89 7.93 7.06
N LEU A 111 -1.71 8.01 6.02
CA LEU A 111 -1.71 9.18 5.15
C LEU A 111 -2.29 10.40 5.87
N ASN A 112 -3.31 10.19 6.67
CA ASN A 112 -3.91 11.28 7.44
C ASN A 112 -2.97 11.76 8.54
N TYR A 113 -2.19 10.87 9.11
CA TYR A 113 -1.22 11.24 10.10
C TYR A 113 -0.23 12.25 9.54
N SER A 114 0.26 11.97 8.34
CA SER A 114 1.17 12.87 7.66
C SER A 114 0.51 14.22 7.39
N SER A 115 -0.74 14.22 6.93
CA SER A 115 -1.47 15.46 6.71
C SER A 115 -1.77 16.18 8.00
N ARG A 116 -2.18 15.43 9.00
CA ARG A 116 -2.55 15.99 10.27
C ARG A 116 -1.37 16.64 10.94
N ASP A 117 -0.19 16.07 10.78
CA ASP A 117 1.00 16.64 11.32
C ASP A 117 1.20 18.06 10.82
N THR A 118 0.81 18.33 9.60
CA THR A 118 0.87 19.66 9.05
C THR A 118 -0.26 20.53 9.57
N SER A 119 -1.43 19.98 9.73
CA SER A 119 -2.57 20.80 10.06
C SER A 119 -2.79 20.97 11.56
N VAL A 120 -2.25 20.10 12.35
CA VAL A 120 -2.42 20.20 13.79
C VAL A 120 -1.99 21.53 14.32
N GLN A 121 -0.95 22.03 13.75
CA GLN A 121 -0.51 23.27 14.23
C GLN A 121 -1.53 24.34 14.17
N ARG A 122 -2.34 24.35 13.19
CA ARG A 122 -3.24 25.40 13.14
C ARG A 122 -4.52 25.13 13.77
N LYS A 123 -4.84 23.94 13.97
CA LYS A 123 -6.03 23.74 14.51
C LYS A 123 -6.08 23.79 15.85
N ASN A 124 -5.50 23.54 16.25
CA ASN A 124 -5.69 23.38 17.46
C ASN A 124 -5.92 24.06 18.12
N CYS A 125 -6.11 24.05 17.67
CA CYS A 125 -6.60 24.44 18.16
C CYS A 125 -7.09 24.17 18.41
#